data_fd898422033ae3bb30a80593b6fed1fa
#
_entry.id   fd898422033ae3bb30a80593b6fed1fa
#
_cell.length_a   1.000
_cell.length_b   1.000
_cell.length_c   1.000
_cell.angle_alpha   90.00
_cell.angle_beta   90.00
_cell.angle_gamma   90.00
#
_symmetry.space_group_name_H-M   'P 1'
#
loop_
_entity.id
_entity.type
_entity.pdbx_description
1 polymer ?
#
loop_
_entity_poly.entity_id
_entity_poly.type
_entity_poly.pdbx_seq_one_letter_code
_entity_poly.pdbx_strand_id
1 'polypeptide(L)'
;MATIAEKIIASLPKKLSGPKAQAALRLIISALSGERVHVYDSWHVSGGWKTLRSADGADDAFRALKAAGVPVVTGNDAPRGGRTGEYFEARRNSRAAAALRELLVKEGR
;
A
#
# COMPACT_ATOMS: atom_id res chain seq x y z
N MET A 1 22.51 2.44 -11.51
CA MET A 1 21.81 2.15 -10.24
C MET A 1 20.30 2.09 -10.46
N ALA A 2 19.63 1.16 -9.79
CA ALA A 2 18.18 1.07 -9.90
C ALA A 2 17.50 2.24 -9.19
N THR A 3 16.44 2.75 -9.79
CA THR A 3 15.60 3.78 -9.18
C THR A 3 14.75 3.18 -8.07
N ILE A 4 14.16 4.01 -7.24
CA ILE A 4 13.21 3.56 -6.21
C ILE A 4 12.05 2.80 -6.86
N ALA A 5 11.50 3.31 -7.97
CA ALA A 5 10.42 2.64 -8.70
C ALA A 5 10.85 1.25 -9.18
N GLU A 6 12.03 1.12 -9.74
CA GLU A 6 12.55 -0.18 -10.20
C GLU A 6 12.72 -1.18 -9.05
N LYS A 7 13.22 -0.71 -7.91
CA LYS A 7 13.38 -1.54 -6.71
C LYS A 7 12.02 -2.02 -6.18
N ILE A 8 11.02 -1.16 -6.20
CA ILE A 8 9.66 -1.50 -5.79
C ILE A 8 9.09 -2.58 -6.71
N ILE A 9 9.20 -2.39 -8.03
CA ILE A 9 8.72 -3.33 -9.04
C ILE A 9 9.36 -4.72 -8.84
N ALA A 10 10.65 -4.76 -8.54
CA ALA A 10 11.37 -6.01 -8.34
C ALA A 10 10.83 -6.84 -7.15
N SER A 11 10.15 -6.20 -6.21
CA SER A 11 9.57 -6.85 -5.03
C SER A 11 8.09 -7.17 -5.17
N LEU A 12 7.48 -6.84 -6.30
CA LEU A 12 6.07 -7.12 -6.56
C LEU A 12 5.89 -8.48 -7.22
N PRO A 13 4.65 -9.03 -7.20
CA PRO A 13 4.34 -10.21 -7.99
C PRO A 13 4.73 -10.00 -9.46
N LYS A 14 5.27 -11.04 -10.09
CA LYS A 14 5.82 -10.95 -11.44
C LYS A 14 4.80 -10.52 -12.48
N LYS A 15 3.55 -10.97 -12.34
CA LYS A 15 2.46 -10.58 -13.24
C LYS A 15 1.90 -9.24 -12.79
N LEU A 16 2.43 -8.15 -13.32
CA LEU A 16 2.05 -6.80 -12.92
C LEU A 16 0.59 -6.46 -13.27
N SER A 17 0.01 -7.11 -14.27
CA SER A 17 -1.40 -6.94 -14.61
C SER A 17 -2.34 -7.74 -13.70
N GLY A 18 -1.81 -8.62 -12.86
CA GLY A 18 -2.60 -9.42 -11.95
C GLY A 18 -3.21 -8.60 -10.82
N PRO A 19 -4.30 -9.10 -10.21
CA PRO A 19 -5.00 -8.35 -9.17
C PRO A 19 -4.15 -8.03 -7.94
N LYS A 20 -3.26 -8.94 -7.55
CA LYS A 20 -2.38 -8.71 -6.39
C LYS A 20 -1.39 -7.56 -6.65
N ALA A 21 -0.72 -7.59 -7.79
CA ALA A 21 0.24 -6.54 -8.15
C ALA A 21 -0.47 -5.20 -8.34
N GLN A 22 -1.62 -5.19 -8.99
CA GLN A 22 -2.40 -3.97 -9.21
C GLN A 22 -2.86 -3.35 -7.89
N ALA A 23 -3.35 -4.17 -6.96
CA ALA A 23 -3.76 -3.70 -5.64
C ALA A 23 -2.57 -3.10 -4.87
N ALA A 24 -1.43 -3.79 -4.86
CA ALA A 24 -0.22 -3.29 -4.19
C ALA A 24 0.27 -1.99 -4.82
N LEU A 25 0.28 -1.90 -6.15
CA LEU A 25 0.72 -0.69 -6.86
C LEU A 25 -0.13 0.53 -6.48
N ARG A 26 -1.46 0.37 -6.39
CA ARG A 26 -2.34 1.48 -6.00
C ARG A 26 -1.99 2.00 -4.61
N LEU A 27 -1.77 1.10 -3.67
CA LEU A 27 -1.42 1.47 -2.29
C LEU A 27 -0.03 2.12 -2.21
N ILE A 28 0.93 1.61 -2.96
CA ILE A 28 2.28 2.18 -3.01
C ILE A 28 2.24 3.60 -3.56
N ILE A 29 1.49 3.82 -4.64
CA ILE A 29 1.33 5.14 -5.24
C ILE A 29 0.71 6.11 -4.23
N SER A 30 -0.32 5.69 -3.52
CA SER A 30 -0.94 6.49 -2.48
C SER A 30 0.05 6.85 -1.39
N ALA A 31 0.83 5.87 -0.91
CA ALA A 31 1.84 6.10 0.13
C ALA A 31 2.91 7.08 -0.32
N LEU A 32 3.44 6.90 -1.53
CA LEU A 32 4.47 7.79 -2.09
C LEU A 32 3.93 9.18 -2.43
N SER A 33 2.63 9.32 -2.53
CA SER A 33 1.95 10.60 -2.71
C SER A 33 1.70 11.33 -1.38
N GLY A 34 2.08 10.73 -0.26
CA GLY A 34 1.94 11.31 1.06
C GLY A 34 0.67 10.93 1.79
N GLU A 35 -0.06 9.96 1.28
CA GLU A 35 -1.29 9.50 1.91
C GLU A 35 -1.02 8.38 2.92
N ARG A 36 -1.86 8.34 3.96
CA ARG A 36 -1.84 7.28 4.95
C ARG A 36 -2.55 6.05 4.37
N VAL A 37 -1.90 4.89 4.46
CA VAL A 37 -2.46 3.64 3.93
C VAL A 37 -2.88 2.75 5.10
N HIS A 38 -4.17 2.47 5.23
CA HIS A 38 -4.69 1.61 6.27
C HIS A 38 -4.52 0.14 5.87
N VAL A 39 -4.03 -0.66 6.82
CA VAL A 39 -3.64 -2.05 6.57
C VAL A 39 -4.82 -2.99 6.63
N TYR A 40 -5.79 -2.70 7.51
CA TYR A 40 -6.95 -3.56 7.70
C TYR A 40 -8.23 -2.91 7.22
N ASP A 41 -9.03 -3.71 6.57
CA ASP A 41 -10.39 -3.38 6.20
C ASP A 41 -11.30 -3.93 7.29
N SER A 42 -11.76 -3.07 8.18
CA SER A 42 -12.57 -3.46 9.31
C SER A 42 -13.71 -2.47 9.55
N TRP A 43 -14.78 -2.99 10.07
CA TRP A 43 -15.92 -2.14 10.43
C TRP A 43 -16.66 -2.72 11.64
N HIS A 44 -17.21 -1.82 12.42
CA HIS A 44 -18.04 -2.19 13.55
C HIS A 44 -19.52 -2.19 13.13
N VAL A 45 -20.21 -3.23 13.50
CA VAL A 45 -21.67 -3.30 13.31
C VAL A 45 -22.34 -3.47 14.65
N SER A 46 -23.59 -3.08 14.74
CA SER A 46 -24.38 -3.26 15.96
C SER A 46 -24.31 -4.71 16.43
N GLY A 47 -23.87 -4.90 17.66
CA GLY A 47 -23.72 -6.23 18.24
C GLY A 47 -22.35 -6.87 18.08
N GLY A 48 -21.37 -6.20 17.48
CA GLY A 48 -20.04 -6.75 17.42
C GLY A 48 -19.19 -6.29 16.25
N TRP A 49 -18.07 -6.99 16.06
CA TRP A 49 -17.16 -6.75 14.96
C TRP A 49 -17.39 -7.70 13.82
N LYS A 50 -17.37 -7.20 12.62
CA LYS A 50 -17.24 -8.04 11.43
C LYS A 50 -15.80 -8.53 11.31
N THR A 51 -15.60 -9.47 10.41
CA THR A 51 -14.30 -10.05 10.16
C THR A 51 -13.28 -8.98 9.80
N LEU A 52 -12.15 -8.99 10.49
CA LEU A 52 -11.01 -8.15 10.17
C LEU A 52 -10.16 -8.88 9.13
N ARG A 53 -9.76 -8.17 8.13
CA ARG A 53 -8.83 -8.71 7.11
C ARG A 53 -7.90 -7.61 6.64
N SER A 54 -6.73 -8.01 6.18
CA SER A 54 -5.81 -7.07 5.56
C SER A 54 -6.45 -6.50 4.28
N ALA A 55 -6.25 -5.23 4.05
CA ALA A 55 -6.63 -4.63 2.78
C ALA A 55 -5.85 -5.31 1.65
N ASP A 56 -6.50 -5.50 0.51
CA ASP A 56 -5.86 -6.16 -0.64
C ASP A 56 -4.58 -5.44 -1.05
N GLY A 57 -3.48 -6.17 -1.07
CA GLY A 57 -2.18 -5.65 -1.47
C GLY A 57 -1.41 -4.91 -0.39
N ALA A 58 -1.97 -4.73 0.82
CA ALA A 58 -1.31 -3.95 1.88
C ALA A 58 0.03 -4.55 2.30
N ASP A 59 0.09 -5.87 2.53
CA ASP A 59 1.31 -6.55 2.93
C ASP A 59 2.38 -6.48 1.83
N ASP A 60 1.98 -6.69 0.60
CA ASP A 60 2.89 -6.62 -0.55
C ASP A 60 3.41 -5.20 -0.73
N ALA A 61 2.55 -4.20 -0.57
CA ALA A 61 2.93 -2.78 -0.66
C ALA A 61 3.95 -2.42 0.41
N PHE A 62 3.69 -2.81 1.65
CA PHE A 62 4.58 -2.53 2.77
C PHE A 62 5.96 -3.16 2.55
N ARG A 63 5.99 -4.44 2.17
CA ARG A 63 7.25 -5.14 1.92
C ARG A 63 8.02 -4.55 0.76
N ALA A 64 7.34 -4.17 -0.32
CA ALA A 64 7.99 -3.58 -1.48
C ALA A 64 8.62 -2.23 -1.15
N LEU A 65 7.94 -1.40 -0.38
CA LEU A 65 8.47 -0.11 0.06
C LEU A 65 9.72 -0.29 0.93
N LYS A 66 9.65 -1.20 1.89
CA LYS A 66 10.81 -1.48 2.76
C LYS A 66 11.98 -2.06 1.98
N ALA A 67 11.73 -3.00 1.09
CA ALA A 67 12.78 -3.61 0.27
C ALA A 67 13.46 -2.59 -0.64
N ALA A 68 12.74 -1.56 -1.07
CA ALA A 68 13.30 -0.48 -1.88
C ALA A 68 14.07 0.57 -1.05
N GLY A 69 14.09 0.42 0.26
CA GLY A 69 14.78 1.36 1.15
C GLY A 69 13.98 2.64 1.42
N VAL A 70 12.70 2.65 1.14
CA VAL A 70 11.84 3.79 1.45
C VAL A 70 11.54 3.81 2.94
N PRO A 71 11.79 4.91 3.65
CA PRO A 71 11.41 5.01 5.05
C PRO A 71 9.91 4.89 5.23
N VAL A 72 9.48 3.99 6.11
CA VAL A 72 8.07 3.71 6.38
C VAL A 72 7.83 3.78 7.88
N VAL A 73 6.78 4.48 8.27
CA VAL A 73 6.35 4.63 9.66
C VAL A 73 4.99 3.98 9.82
N THR A 74 4.81 3.25 10.90
CA THR A 74 3.52 2.61 11.21
C THR A 74 2.86 3.29 12.39
N GLY A 75 1.54 3.18 12.46
CA GLY A 75 0.79 3.74 13.58
C GLY A 75 -0.63 3.20 13.60
N ASN A 76 -1.41 3.74 14.51
CA ASN A 76 -2.81 3.36 14.69
C ASN A 76 -3.62 4.61 15.02
N ASP A 77 -4.59 4.93 14.19
CA ASP A 77 -5.45 6.11 14.34
C ASP A 77 -6.91 5.74 14.62
N ALA A 78 -7.16 4.53 15.10
CA ALA A 78 -8.52 4.08 15.36
C ALA A 78 -9.22 5.01 16.35
N PRO A 79 -10.43 5.48 16.04
CA PRO A 79 -11.20 6.24 16.99
C PRO A 79 -11.64 5.36 18.16
N ARG A 80 -11.96 5.99 19.28
CA ARG A 80 -12.56 5.29 20.42
C ARG A 80 -13.80 4.51 19.95
N GLY A 81 -13.95 3.31 20.41
CA GLY A 81 -15.11 2.47 20.05
C GLY A 81 -14.76 1.35 19.11
N GLY A 82 -13.48 1.16 18.86
CA GLY A 82 -13.04 -0.13 18.42
C GLY A 82 -12.93 -0.40 16.94
N ARG A 83 -12.71 0.57 16.08
CA ARG A 83 -12.20 0.28 14.74
C ARG A 83 -10.71 0.07 14.84
N THR A 84 -10.18 -0.90 14.09
CA THR A 84 -8.74 -0.92 13.91
C THR A 84 -8.36 0.12 12.87
N GLY A 85 -7.37 0.93 13.21
CA GLY A 85 -6.88 2.00 12.35
C GLY A 85 -5.40 1.86 12.07
N GLU A 86 -4.89 0.62 12.06
CA GLU A 86 -3.50 0.37 11.73
C GLU A 86 -3.18 0.86 10.33
N TYR A 87 -2.09 1.63 10.22
CA TYR A 87 -1.70 2.23 8.97
C TYR A 87 -0.19 2.27 8.81
N PHE A 88 0.26 2.55 7.60
CA PHE A 88 1.63 2.96 7.37
C PHE A 88 1.66 4.23 6.51
N GLU A 89 2.74 4.99 6.66
CA GLU A 89 3.03 6.16 5.86
C GLU A 89 4.46 6.03 5.34
N ALA A 90 4.65 6.31 4.07
CA ALA A 90 5.98 6.28 3.46
C ALA A 90 6.45 7.71 3.20
N ARG A 91 7.75 7.88 3.13
CA ARG A 91 8.33 9.15 2.71
C ARG A 91 7.84 9.49 1.31
N ARG A 92 7.30 10.69 1.16
CA ARG A 92 6.77 11.17 -0.12
C ARG A 92 7.87 11.15 -1.19
N ASN A 93 7.51 10.64 -2.37
CA ASN A 93 8.39 10.63 -3.54
C ASN A 93 7.54 10.75 -4.80
N SER A 94 7.30 11.97 -5.23
CA SER A 94 6.42 12.26 -6.37
C SER A 94 6.92 11.66 -7.67
N ARG A 95 8.24 11.61 -7.86
CA ARG A 95 8.84 11.03 -9.08
C ARG A 95 8.58 9.54 -9.17
N ALA A 96 8.81 8.82 -8.08
CA ALA A 96 8.52 7.38 -8.03
C ALA A 96 7.02 7.12 -8.18
N ALA A 97 6.18 7.91 -7.53
CA ALA A 97 4.72 7.78 -7.65
C ALA A 97 4.26 7.96 -9.09
N ALA A 98 4.80 8.95 -9.81
CA ALA A 98 4.45 9.18 -11.20
C ALA A 98 4.86 8.01 -12.10
N ALA A 99 6.07 7.48 -11.91
CA ALA A 99 6.56 6.35 -12.69
C ALA A 99 5.70 5.10 -12.47
N LEU A 100 5.33 4.84 -11.21
CA LEU A 100 4.49 3.69 -10.87
C LEU A 100 3.06 3.86 -11.37
N ARG A 101 2.55 5.09 -11.39
CA ARG A 101 1.22 5.39 -11.91
C ARG A 101 1.14 5.10 -13.40
N GLU A 102 2.15 5.45 -14.16
CA GLU A 102 2.25 5.11 -15.59
C GLU A 102 2.25 3.59 -15.79
N LEU A 103 3.02 2.89 -14.97
CA LEU A 103 3.09 1.43 -15.01
C LEU A 103 1.73 0.80 -14.69
N LEU A 104 1.03 1.31 -13.68
CA LEU A 104 -0.27 0.81 -13.27
C LEU A 104 -1.26 0.89 -14.44
N VAL A 105 -1.31 2.01 -15.13
CA VAL A 105 -2.19 2.21 -16.28
C VAL A 105 -1.80 1.28 -17.42
N LYS A 106 -0.52 1.20 -17.73
CA LYS A 106 0.01 0.37 -18.83
C LYS A 106 -0.30 -1.11 -18.63
N GLU A 107 -0.02 -1.62 -17.43
CA GLU A 107 -0.19 -3.04 -17.13
C GLU A 107 -1.64 -3.42 -16.81
N GLY A 108 -2.45 -2.46 -16.40
CA GLY A 108 -3.86 -2.68 -16.09
C GLY A 108 -4.81 -2.72 -17.28
N ARG A 109 -4.30 -2.53 -18.46
CA ARG A 109 -5.12 -2.56 -19.69
C ARG A 109 -5.42 -3.97 -20.16
#